data_a0bb80328806a5dfbbca222fadbeb6b4
#
_entry.id   a0bb80328806a5dfbbca222fadbeb6b4
#
_cell.length_a   1.000
_cell.length_b   1.000
_cell.length_c   1.000
_cell.angle_alpha   90.00
_cell.angle_beta   90.00
_cell.angle_gamma   90.00
#
_symmetry.space_group_name_H-M   'P 1'
#
loop_
_entity.id
_entity.type
_entity.pdbx_description
1 polymer ?
#
loop_
_entity_poly.entity_id
_entity_poly.type
_entity_poly.pdbx_seq_one_letter_code
_entity_poly.pdbx_strand_id
1 'polypeptide(L)'
;MELVQTIGGAGGRAVAVDRRPALNDRLDHRVVAKTSYFETKNDKNDRSFMTEIVSIHAREILDSRGNPTVEADVTLEGGAMGRAAVPSGASTGEHEAVELRDGDKEHYLGKGVLNAVENVESILGPELAGMDASNQRLLDATMIAIDGTENKSKLGANAILAVSMACARASAKALKLPLYRYLGGVNACLLPTPMMNILNGGSHADSNVDFQEFMVMPVGAESFSDALRWGTEVFHTLKGVLKKRGYSTAVGDEGGFAPSLKSNAEAIELILEAIQLAGYTPGEDISLALDPAASEFYNKETGKYVFKKSDKSEKTSEEMASFWASWAEQYPIVSIEDGLAEDDWDGWKLLTDKIGDRVQLVGDDLFVTNTRRLQRGIEEKVANSILIKVNQIGTVSETLEAIELGRRFGYTSIISHRSGETEDTFIADLAVGTGAGQIKTGSASRTDRIAKYNQLLRIEEELGQSAEFLGRESINCGQ
;
A
#
# COMPACT_ATOMS: atom_id res chain seq x y z
N MET A 1 20.18 -74.64 -11.27
CA MET A 1 18.87 -74.97 -10.73
C MET A 1 18.10 -73.64 -10.77
N GLU A 2 17.42 -73.38 -11.88
CA GLU A 2 15.96 -73.59 -12.04
C GLU A 2 15.21 -72.66 -11.08
N LEU A 3 14.30 -71.82 -11.50
CA LEU A 3 13.37 -71.84 -12.61
C LEU A 3 12.91 -70.43 -12.95
N VAL A 4 12.70 -70.25 -14.24
CA VAL A 4 11.92 -69.22 -14.95
C VAL A 4 10.46 -69.29 -14.53
N GLN A 5 9.78 -68.14 -14.45
CA GLN A 5 8.47 -68.00 -15.08
C GLN A 5 8.13 -66.53 -15.32
N THR A 6 8.00 -66.23 -16.57
CA THR A 6 7.36 -65.09 -17.24
C THR A 6 5.85 -65.20 -17.16
N ILE A 7 5.15 -64.08 -17.05
CA ILE A 7 3.85 -63.70 -17.65
C ILE A 7 3.69 -62.21 -17.27
N GLY A 8 3.58 -61.18 -18.09
CA GLY A 8 2.88 -61.01 -19.34
C GLY A 8 1.75 -60.00 -19.14
N GLY A 9 1.84 -58.81 -19.74
CA GLY A 9 0.65 -58.14 -20.17
C GLY A 9 0.34 -56.73 -19.62
N ALA A 10 0.69 -55.73 -20.40
CA ALA A 10 -0.21 -54.67 -20.91
C ALA A 10 -0.67 -53.53 -20.00
N GLY A 11 -0.44 -52.30 -20.43
CA GLY A 11 -1.35 -51.19 -20.23
C GLY A 11 -0.79 -49.97 -19.54
N GLY A 12 0.27 -49.35 -20.08
CA GLY A 12 0.61 -47.96 -19.74
C GLY A 12 -0.49 -47.02 -20.25
N ARG A 13 -1.34 -46.51 -19.37
CA ARG A 13 -2.14 -45.34 -19.65
C ARG A 13 -1.31 -44.12 -19.23
N ALA A 14 -0.85 -43.37 -20.24
CA ALA A 14 -0.40 -42.02 -20.09
C ALA A 14 -1.55 -41.17 -19.52
N VAL A 15 -1.42 -40.66 -18.31
CA VAL A 15 -2.31 -39.62 -17.76
C VAL A 15 -1.94 -38.36 -18.49
N ALA A 16 -2.76 -37.92 -19.41
CA ALA A 16 -2.71 -36.60 -20.01
C ALA A 16 -2.97 -35.59 -18.89
N VAL A 17 -1.97 -34.81 -18.54
CA VAL A 17 -2.12 -33.61 -17.68
C VAL A 17 -2.93 -32.61 -18.50
N ASP A 18 -4.21 -32.48 -18.17
CA ASP A 18 -5.12 -31.47 -18.68
C ASP A 18 -4.59 -30.10 -18.28
N ARG A 19 -3.91 -29.43 -19.21
CA ARG A 19 -3.53 -28.01 -19.05
C ARG A 19 -4.81 -27.18 -19.19
N ARG A 20 -5.43 -26.82 -18.07
CA ARG A 20 -6.48 -25.80 -18.08
C ARG A 20 -5.84 -24.49 -18.56
N PRO A 21 -6.47 -23.79 -19.51
CA PRO A 21 -5.97 -22.50 -19.96
C PRO A 21 -6.07 -21.48 -18.83
N ALA A 22 -5.06 -20.59 -18.77
CA ALA A 22 -5.01 -19.48 -17.84
C ALA A 22 -6.31 -18.66 -17.85
N LEU A 23 -6.73 -18.21 -16.68
CA LEU A 23 -8.00 -17.50 -16.44
C LEU A 23 -8.14 -16.17 -17.21
N ASN A 24 -7.11 -15.72 -17.91
CA ASN A 24 -7.03 -14.41 -18.57
C ASN A 24 -7.60 -14.32 -19.98
N ASP A 25 -8.03 -15.45 -20.62
CA ASP A 25 -8.51 -15.40 -22.01
C ASP A 25 -10.04 -15.35 -22.15
N ARG A 26 -10.78 -15.03 -21.09
CA ARG A 26 -12.25 -14.98 -21.14
C ARG A 26 -12.89 -13.63 -20.78
N LEU A 27 -12.19 -12.55 -20.93
CA LEU A 27 -12.83 -11.24 -21.04
C LEU A 27 -12.89 -10.83 -22.51
N ASP A 28 -13.77 -11.51 -23.24
CA ASP A 28 -14.16 -11.10 -24.58
C ASP A 28 -14.86 -9.73 -24.48
N HIS A 29 -14.26 -8.71 -25.09
CA HIS A 29 -14.69 -7.29 -25.11
C HIS A 29 -16.02 -7.06 -25.86
N ARG A 30 -16.94 -8.02 -25.87
CA ARG A 30 -18.21 -7.97 -26.60
C ARG A 30 -19.45 -8.30 -25.76
N VAL A 31 -19.57 -7.85 -24.52
CA VAL A 31 -20.88 -7.87 -23.85
C VAL A 31 -21.03 -6.63 -22.98
N VAL A 32 -21.05 -5.43 -23.58
CA VAL A 32 -21.91 -4.35 -23.09
C VAL A 32 -23.11 -4.32 -24.03
N ALA A 33 -23.86 -5.41 -24.07
CA ALA A 33 -25.20 -5.40 -24.61
C ALA A 33 -26.10 -4.78 -23.54
N LYS A 34 -26.74 -3.66 -23.88
CA LYS A 34 -27.90 -3.14 -23.16
C LYS A 34 -28.87 -4.29 -22.91
N THR A 35 -28.76 -4.93 -21.75
CA THR A 35 -29.84 -5.80 -21.28
C THR A 35 -30.90 -4.85 -20.74
N SER A 36 -31.92 -4.61 -21.56
CA SER A 36 -33.18 -4.04 -21.12
C SER A 36 -33.74 -4.99 -20.04
N TYR A 37 -33.53 -4.62 -18.78
CA TYR A 37 -34.27 -5.23 -17.68
C TYR A 37 -35.73 -4.87 -17.83
N PHE A 38 -36.55 -5.89 -18.07
CA PHE A 38 -38.01 -5.77 -18.08
C PHE A 38 -38.46 -5.23 -16.72
N GLU A 39 -39.13 -4.09 -16.76
CA GLU A 39 -39.95 -3.54 -15.66
C GLU A 39 -41.03 -4.56 -15.27
N THR A 40 -40.88 -5.23 -14.13
CA THR A 40 -42.03 -5.68 -13.35
C THR A 40 -42.16 -4.76 -12.13
N LYS A 41 -42.97 -3.75 -12.29
CA LYS A 41 -43.53 -2.98 -11.16
C LYS A 41 -44.34 -3.93 -10.28
N ASN A 42 -43.83 -4.29 -9.11
CA ASN A 42 -44.55 -4.45 -7.85
C ASN A 42 -43.67 -5.21 -6.83
N ASP A 43 -42.89 -4.45 -6.03
CA ASP A 43 -42.77 -4.74 -4.60
C ASP A 43 -42.00 -3.59 -3.91
N LYS A 44 -42.72 -2.83 -3.07
CA LYS A 44 -42.16 -1.70 -2.31
C LYS A 44 -41.28 -2.12 -1.13
N ASN A 45 -40.61 -3.27 -1.19
CA ASN A 45 -39.76 -3.81 -0.11
C ASN A 45 -38.39 -4.31 -0.63
N ASP A 46 -37.93 -3.84 -1.79
CA ASP A 46 -36.65 -4.28 -2.30
C ASP A 46 -35.52 -3.41 -1.72
N ARG A 47 -34.63 -4.03 -0.93
CA ARG A 47 -33.45 -3.38 -0.31
C ARG A 47 -32.46 -2.84 -1.35
N SER A 48 -32.57 -3.26 -2.61
CA SER A 48 -31.72 -2.82 -3.72
C SER A 48 -31.80 -1.30 -3.98
N PHE A 49 -32.96 -0.68 -3.78
CA PHE A 49 -33.13 0.76 -3.98
C PHE A 49 -32.34 1.65 -3.01
N MET A 50 -32.04 1.15 -1.80
CA MET A 50 -31.37 1.98 -0.79
C MET A 50 -29.90 2.26 -1.09
N THR A 51 -29.26 1.45 -1.94
CA THR A 51 -27.85 1.53 -2.31
C THR A 51 -27.62 2.06 -3.72
N GLU A 52 -28.68 2.44 -4.45
CA GLU A 52 -28.54 3.07 -5.78
C GLU A 52 -27.93 4.48 -5.67
N ILE A 53 -27.00 4.78 -6.57
CA ILE A 53 -26.32 6.08 -6.64
C ILE A 53 -27.30 7.13 -7.21
N VAL A 54 -27.56 8.18 -6.42
CA VAL A 54 -28.40 9.33 -6.84
C VAL A 54 -27.53 10.44 -7.41
N SER A 55 -26.40 10.72 -6.76
CA SER A 55 -25.51 11.79 -7.21
C SER A 55 -24.08 11.53 -6.78
N ILE A 56 -23.16 12.00 -7.60
CA ILE A 56 -21.73 12.06 -7.31
C ILE A 56 -21.31 13.52 -7.47
N HIS A 57 -20.61 14.06 -6.47
CA HIS A 57 -20.06 15.41 -6.49
C HIS A 57 -18.58 15.34 -6.15
N ALA A 58 -17.75 16.06 -6.88
CA ALA A 58 -16.32 16.13 -6.63
C ALA A 58 -15.85 17.56 -6.42
N ARG A 59 -14.71 17.69 -5.76
CA ARG A 59 -14.03 18.98 -5.55
C ARG A 59 -12.54 18.83 -5.46
N GLU A 60 -11.86 19.92 -5.71
CA GLU A 60 -10.44 20.07 -5.42
C GLU A 60 -10.26 20.46 -3.94
N ILE A 61 -9.41 19.73 -3.23
CA ILE A 61 -8.98 20.03 -1.87
C ILE A 61 -7.45 20.05 -1.80
N LEU A 62 -6.85 20.40 -0.67
CA LEU A 62 -5.39 20.38 -0.50
C LEU A 62 -4.92 19.14 0.25
N ASP A 63 -3.82 18.57 -0.21
CA ASP A 63 -3.08 17.52 0.50
C ASP A 63 -2.17 18.13 1.60
N SER A 64 -1.50 17.27 2.37
CA SER A 64 -0.60 17.64 3.46
C SER A 64 0.62 18.46 3.04
N ARG A 65 0.91 18.53 1.74
CA ARG A 65 1.98 19.34 1.16
C ARG A 65 1.46 20.66 0.57
N GLY A 66 0.14 20.89 0.64
CA GLY A 66 -0.53 22.06 0.05
C GLY A 66 -0.70 21.95 -1.47
N ASN A 67 -0.59 20.75 -2.06
CA ASN A 67 -0.92 20.51 -3.45
C ASN A 67 -2.39 20.08 -3.58
N PRO A 68 -3.08 20.46 -4.68
CA PRO A 68 -4.43 19.99 -4.94
C PRO A 68 -4.54 18.47 -5.06
N THR A 69 -5.66 17.93 -4.57
CA THR A 69 -6.10 16.55 -4.80
C THR A 69 -7.62 16.47 -4.91
N VAL A 70 -8.13 15.31 -5.33
CA VAL A 70 -9.57 15.09 -5.56
C VAL A 70 -10.25 14.54 -4.31
N GLU A 71 -11.39 15.12 -3.95
CA GLU A 71 -12.35 14.56 -3.00
C GLU A 71 -13.69 14.36 -3.69
N ALA A 72 -14.34 13.19 -3.47
CA ALA A 72 -15.65 12.88 -4.00
C ALA A 72 -16.65 12.55 -2.90
N ASP A 73 -17.90 12.98 -3.09
CA ASP A 73 -19.09 12.63 -2.33
C ASP A 73 -20.02 11.77 -3.19
N VAL A 74 -20.41 10.61 -2.72
CA VAL A 74 -21.42 9.74 -3.35
C VAL A 74 -22.64 9.67 -2.44
N THR A 75 -23.81 10.06 -2.96
CA THR A 75 -25.09 10.02 -2.25
C THR A 75 -25.97 8.91 -2.82
N LEU A 76 -26.54 8.09 -1.93
CA LEU A 76 -27.41 6.97 -2.28
C LEU A 76 -28.89 7.30 -2.04
N GLU A 77 -29.79 6.60 -2.73
CA GLU A 77 -31.25 6.78 -2.63
C GLU A 77 -31.76 6.67 -1.17
N GLY A 78 -31.15 5.79 -0.38
CA GLY A 78 -31.44 5.68 1.06
C GLY A 78 -30.96 6.85 1.93
N GLY A 79 -30.35 7.90 1.34
CA GLY A 79 -29.81 9.08 2.03
C GLY A 79 -28.43 8.85 2.65
N ALA A 80 -27.84 7.66 2.52
CA ALA A 80 -26.45 7.46 2.93
C ALA A 80 -25.49 8.18 2.01
N MET A 81 -24.45 8.81 2.58
CA MET A 81 -23.43 9.55 1.83
C MET A 81 -22.03 9.07 2.25
N GLY A 82 -21.20 8.71 1.27
CA GLY A 82 -19.79 8.43 1.41
C GLY A 82 -18.94 9.56 0.86
N ARG A 83 -17.87 9.92 1.58
CA ARG A 83 -16.87 10.90 1.14
C ARG A 83 -15.50 10.24 1.16
N ALA A 84 -14.68 10.50 0.16
CA ALA A 84 -13.31 10.03 0.12
C ALA A 84 -12.39 11.04 -0.59
N ALA A 85 -11.19 11.22 -0.02
CA ALA A 85 -10.14 12.04 -0.58
C ALA A 85 -8.95 11.17 -1.00
N VAL A 86 -8.37 11.45 -2.16
CA VAL A 86 -7.30 10.64 -2.75
C VAL A 86 -5.93 11.14 -2.31
N PRO A 87 -5.02 10.24 -1.87
CA PRO A 87 -3.63 10.62 -1.62
C PRO A 87 -2.85 10.84 -2.91
N SER A 88 -1.69 11.53 -2.81
CA SER A 88 -0.83 11.88 -3.94
C SER A 88 0.64 11.56 -3.68
N GLY A 89 1.35 10.96 -4.63
CA GLY A 89 2.78 10.66 -4.51
C GLY A 89 3.68 11.89 -4.68
N ALA A 90 4.89 11.85 -4.13
CA ALA A 90 5.98 12.78 -4.45
C ALA A 90 6.87 12.20 -5.55
N SER A 91 7.40 11.00 -5.33
CA SER A 91 7.95 10.12 -6.34
C SER A 91 6.85 9.20 -6.85
N THR A 92 6.80 8.93 -8.14
CA THR A 92 5.84 8.01 -8.74
C THR A 92 6.62 6.98 -9.53
N GLY A 93 6.40 5.69 -9.28
CA GLY A 93 6.94 4.59 -10.07
C GLY A 93 6.51 4.73 -11.55
N GLU A 94 7.38 4.39 -12.46
CA GLU A 94 7.14 4.53 -13.93
C GLU A 94 5.86 3.77 -14.37
N HIS A 95 5.46 2.76 -13.60
CA HIS A 95 4.34 1.85 -13.93
C HIS A 95 3.06 2.13 -13.14
N GLU A 96 2.98 3.21 -12.37
CA GLU A 96 1.77 3.60 -11.65
C GLU A 96 0.64 4.06 -12.59
N ALA A 97 -0.60 3.93 -12.12
CA ALA A 97 -1.75 4.57 -12.77
C ALA A 97 -1.63 6.10 -12.71
N VAL A 98 -2.09 6.77 -13.75
CA VAL A 98 -1.86 8.20 -13.95
C VAL A 98 -2.71 9.05 -13.02
N GLU A 99 -2.05 9.83 -12.17
CA GLU A 99 -2.67 10.94 -11.48
C GLU A 99 -2.85 12.11 -12.45
N LEU A 100 -4.10 12.41 -12.83
CA LEU A 100 -4.40 13.46 -13.79
C LEU A 100 -4.18 14.84 -13.16
N ARG A 101 -3.30 15.64 -13.76
CA ARG A 101 -3.00 17.02 -13.41
C ARG A 101 -3.34 17.94 -14.56
N ASP A 102 -3.81 19.15 -14.27
CA ASP A 102 -4.26 20.11 -15.27
C ASP A 102 -3.14 20.66 -16.14
N GLY A 103 -1.91 20.77 -15.59
CA GLY A 103 -0.76 21.32 -16.27
C GLY A 103 -0.81 22.85 -16.47
N ASP A 104 -1.88 23.52 -16.06
CA ASP A 104 -2.02 24.96 -16.13
C ASP A 104 -1.18 25.65 -15.05
N LYS A 105 -0.09 26.30 -15.49
CA LYS A 105 0.88 26.96 -14.59
C LYS A 105 0.31 28.16 -13.84
N GLU A 106 -0.79 28.73 -14.31
CA GLU A 106 -1.47 29.85 -13.63
C GLU A 106 -2.35 29.37 -12.46
N HIS A 107 -2.67 28.05 -12.44
CA HIS A 107 -3.47 27.43 -11.39
C HIS A 107 -2.62 26.37 -10.64
N TYR A 108 -2.34 26.60 -9.36
CA TYR A 108 -1.47 25.76 -8.51
C TYR A 108 -0.16 25.33 -9.17
N LEU A 109 0.47 26.21 -9.94
CA LEU A 109 1.77 25.96 -10.62
C LEU A 109 1.73 24.72 -11.55
N GLY A 110 0.57 24.40 -12.11
CA GLY A 110 0.35 23.24 -12.99
C GLY A 110 -0.11 21.97 -12.27
N LYS A 111 -0.28 22.03 -10.94
CA LYS A 111 -0.66 20.87 -10.13
C LYS A 111 -2.17 20.78 -9.85
N GLY A 112 -3.01 21.65 -10.43
CA GLY A 112 -4.46 21.59 -10.32
C GLY A 112 -5.04 20.25 -10.75
N VAL A 113 -6.26 19.93 -10.27
CA VAL A 113 -6.96 18.66 -10.55
C VAL A 113 -8.40 18.91 -11.05
N LEU A 114 -8.68 20.10 -11.58
CA LEU A 114 -10.02 20.45 -12.05
C LEU A 114 -10.47 19.57 -13.22
N ASN A 115 -9.57 19.13 -14.11
CA ASN A 115 -9.90 18.17 -15.16
C ASN A 115 -10.36 16.82 -14.58
N ALA A 116 -9.73 16.36 -13.50
CA ALA A 116 -10.16 15.14 -12.81
C ALA A 116 -11.51 15.32 -12.11
N VAL A 117 -11.75 16.49 -11.50
CA VAL A 117 -13.05 16.85 -10.91
C VAL A 117 -14.13 16.88 -11.98
N GLU A 118 -13.88 17.52 -13.13
CA GLU A 118 -14.81 17.58 -14.28
C GLU A 118 -15.12 16.17 -14.80
N ASN A 119 -14.14 15.29 -14.90
CA ASN A 119 -14.34 13.90 -15.30
C ASN A 119 -15.25 13.13 -14.33
N VAL A 120 -15.17 13.42 -13.04
CA VAL A 120 -16.09 12.84 -12.06
C VAL A 120 -17.50 13.35 -12.27
N GLU A 121 -17.70 14.67 -12.40
CA GLU A 121 -19.03 15.27 -12.45
C GLU A 121 -19.74 15.07 -13.79
N SER A 122 -18.99 15.22 -14.89
CA SER A 122 -19.58 15.25 -16.23
C SER A 122 -19.57 13.90 -16.94
N ILE A 123 -18.72 12.95 -16.49
CA ILE A 123 -18.60 11.61 -17.11
C ILE A 123 -19.01 10.52 -16.13
N LEU A 124 -18.27 10.36 -15.01
CA LEU A 124 -18.50 9.25 -14.08
C LEU A 124 -19.86 9.37 -13.38
N GLY A 125 -20.22 10.55 -12.89
CA GLY A 125 -21.48 10.78 -12.20
C GLY A 125 -22.72 10.36 -13.03
N PRO A 126 -22.90 10.86 -14.26
CA PRO A 126 -24.02 10.45 -15.12
C PRO A 126 -24.03 8.96 -15.50
N GLU A 127 -22.86 8.37 -15.76
CA GLU A 127 -22.76 6.95 -16.17
C GLU A 127 -23.01 5.97 -15.01
N LEU A 128 -22.71 6.36 -13.77
CA LEU A 128 -22.89 5.53 -12.58
C LEU A 128 -24.25 5.77 -11.89
N ALA A 129 -24.99 6.82 -12.26
CA ALA A 129 -26.29 7.10 -11.67
C ALA A 129 -27.26 5.92 -11.86
N GLY A 130 -27.96 5.52 -10.77
CA GLY A 130 -28.84 4.36 -10.76
C GLY A 130 -28.15 3.01 -10.58
N MET A 131 -26.81 2.96 -10.55
CA MET A 131 -26.08 1.72 -10.24
C MET A 131 -26.11 1.45 -8.74
N ASP A 132 -26.08 0.19 -8.36
CA ASP A 132 -25.98 -0.25 -6.97
C ASP A 132 -24.54 -0.08 -6.45
N ALA A 133 -24.33 0.87 -5.55
CA ALA A 133 -23.05 1.17 -4.96
C ALA A 133 -22.45 -0.02 -4.17
N SER A 134 -23.26 -0.96 -3.70
CA SER A 134 -22.79 -2.15 -3.00
C SER A 134 -22.10 -3.17 -3.92
N ASN A 135 -22.32 -3.07 -5.24
CA ASN A 135 -21.64 -3.88 -6.24
C ASN A 135 -20.31 -3.23 -6.68
N GLN A 136 -19.37 -3.10 -5.73
CA GLN A 136 -18.08 -2.43 -5.92
C GLN A 136 -17.34 -2.90 -7.18
N ARG A 137 -17.30 -4.22 -7.44
CA ARG A 137 -16.59 -4.76 -8.60
C ARG A 137 -17.19 -4.32 -9.93
N LEU A 138 -18.50 -4.24 -10.02
CA LEU A 138 -19.18 -3.78 -11.24
C LEU A 138 -18.94 -2.30 -11.46
N LEU A 139 -19.02 -1.48 -10.38
CA LEU A 139 -18.74 -0.05 -10.45
C LEU A 139 -17.32 0.23 -10.93
N ASP A 140 -16.33 -0.40 -10.28
CA ASP A 140 -14.93 -0.21 -10.62
C ASP A 140 -14.64 -0.68 -12.05
N ALA A 141 -15.16 -1.83 -12.46
CA ALA A 141 -15.03 -2.33 -13.83
C ALA A 141 -15.69 -1.39 -14.87
N THR A 142 -16.84 -0.77 -14.52
CA THR A 142 -17.50 0.22 -15.36
C THR A 142 -16.64 1.47 -15.54
N MET A 143 -16.08 2.01 -14.46
CA MET A 143 -15.19 3.18 -14.52
C MET A 143 -13.93 2.91 -15.34
N ILE A 144 -13.32 1.74 -15.17
CA ILE A 144 -12.15 1.28 -15.95
C ILE A 144 -12.52 1.18 -17.44
N ALA A 145 -13.69 0.64 -17.77
CA ALA A 145 -14.16 0.52 -19.16
C ALA A 145 -14.45 1.89 -19.81
N ILE A 146 -14.95 2.86 -19.06
CA ILE A 146 -15.19 4.25 -19.53
C ILE A 146 -13.84 4.94 -19.80
N ASP A 147 -12.84 4.74 -18.94
CA ASP A 147 -11.49 5.24 -19.17
C ASP A 147 -10.89 4.59 -20.43
N GLY A 148 -10.88 3.27 -20.50
CA GLY A 148 -10.45 2.49 -21.65
C GLY A 148 -8.95 2.50 -21.92
N THR A 149 -8.13 3.11 -21.05
CA THR A 149 -6.66 3.09 -21.12
C THR A 149 -6.08 2.11 -20.10
N GLU A 150 -4.86 1.61 -20.33
CA GLU A 150 -4.24 0.63 -19.44
C GLU A 150 -3.92 1.22 -18.05
N ASN A 151 -3.54 2.50 -18.01
CA ASN A 151 -3.07 3.19 -16.81
C ASN A 151 -4.01 4.32 -16.34
N LYS A 152 -5.27 4.30 -16.77
CA LYS A 152 -6.30 5.29 -16.39
C LYS A 152 -5.94 6.73 -16.76
N SER A 153 -5.18 6.93 -17.85
CA SER A 153 -4.68 8.24 -18.27
C SER A 153 -5.75 9.16 -18.86
N LYS A 154 -6.92 8.65 -19.27
CA LYS A 154 -8.00 9.46 -19.86
C LYS A 154 -8.82 10.20 -18.81
N LEU A 155 -9.26 9.51 -17.77
CA LEU A 155 -10.07 10.10 -16.70
C LEU A 155 -9.24 10.52 -15.49
N GLY A 156 -8.11 9.85 -15.28
CA GLY A 156 -7.26 9.98 -14.11
C GLY A 156 -7.58 8.93 -13.04
N ALA A 157 -6.54 8.24 -12.55
CA ALA A 157 -6.68 7.32 -11.44
C ALA A 157 -7.20 8.00 -10.16
N ASN A 158 -6.86 9.27 -9.96
CA ASN A 158 -7.37 10.09 -8.85
C ASN A 158 -8.88 10.31 -8.94
N ALA A 159 -9.44 10.60 -10.13
CA ALA A 159 -10.88 10.71 -10.33
C ALA A 159 -11.59 9.38 -10.05
N ILE A 160 -11.10 8.29 -10.63
CA ILE A 160 -11.69 6.95 -10.49
C ILE A 160 -11.63 6.48 -9.04
N LEU A 161 -10.48 6.63 -8.38
CA LEU A 161 -10.30 6.18 -6.99
C LEU A 161 -11.17 6.95 -6.00
N ALA A 162 -11.31 8.28 -6.18
CA ALA A 162 -12.17 9.10 -5.32
C ALA A 162 -13.62 8.55 -5.30
N VAL A 163 -14.16 8.24 -6.47
CA VAL A 163 -15.50 7.66 -6.61
C VAL A 163 -15.55 6.24 -6.04
N SER A 164 -14.56 5.39 -6.35
CA SER A 164 -14.49 4.01 -5.87
C SER A 164 -14.51 3.92 -4.34
N MET A 165 -13.67 4.70 -3.66
CA MET A 165 -13.61 4.76 -2.19
C MET A 165 -14.89 5.37 -1.58
N ALA A 166 -15.43 6.42 -2.21
CA ALA A 166 -16.65 7.05 -1.74
C ALA A 166 -17.87 6.11 -1.84
N CYS A 167 -17.97 5.31 -2.91
CA CYS A 167 -19.00 4.27 -3.07
C CYS A 167 -18.90 3.21 -1.96
N ALA A 168 -17.69 2.72 -1.65
CA ALA A 168 -17.48 1.77 -0.55
C ALA A 168 -17.97 2.32 0.80
N ARG A 169 -17.65 3.59 1.10
CA ARG A 169 -18.12 4.26 2.33
C ARG A 169 -19.63 4.49 2.36
N ALA A 170 -20.22 4.91 1.23
CA ALA A 170 -21.66 5.10 1.13
C ALA A 170 -22.40 3.79 1.38
N SER A 171 -21.93 2.70 0.76
CA SER A 171 -22.49 1.35 0.92
C SER A 171 -22.36 0.84 2.36
N ALA A 172 -21.19 1.00 2.97
CA ALA A 172 -20.99 0.64 4.39
C ALA A 172 -22.00 1.35 5.29
N LYS A 173 -22.19 2.67 5.11
CA LYS A 173 -23.18 3.46 5.86
C LYS A 173 -24.62 3.01 5.60
N ALA A 174 -24.98 2.75 4.33
CA ALA A 174 -26.32 2.27 3.98
C ALA A 174 -26.63 0.93 4.65
N LEU A 175 -25.64 0.06 4.76
CA LEU A 175 -25.74 -1.24 5.42
C LEU A 175 -25.55 -1.16 6.94
N LYS A 176 -25.28 0.04 7.49
CA LYS A 176 -25.01 0.28 8.92
C LYS A 176 -23.84 -0.55 9.45
N LEU A 177 -22.82 -0.72 8.62
CA LEU A 177 -21.58 -1.38 8.98
C LEU A 177 -20.45 -0.37 9.06
N PRO A 178 -19.50 -0.49 9.99
CA PRO A 178 -18.23 0.20 9.90
C PRO A 178 -17.49 -0.25 8.62
N LEU A 179 -16.67 0.63 8.05
CA LEU A 179 -16.04 0.38 6.75
C LEU A 179 -15.16 -0.87 6.75
N TYR A 180 -14.38 -1.08 7.80
CA TYR A 180 -13.52 -2.27 7.89
C TYR A 180 -14.33 -3.59 7.86
N ARG A 181 -15.52 -3.62 8.47
CA ARG A 181 -16.42 -4.79 8.40
C ARG A 181 -17.11 -4.93 7.05
N TYR A 182 -17.42 -3.82 6.39
CA TYR A 182 -17.95 -3.87 5.02
C TYR A 182 -16.93 -4.47 4.06
N LEU A 183 -15.65 -4.10 4.19
CA LEU A 183 -14.56 -4.59 3.33
C LEU A 183 -14.17 -6.05 3.63
N GLY A 184 -14.11 -6.43 4.93
CA GLY A 184 -13.51 -7.70 5.34
C GLY A 184 -14.49 -8.71 5.94
N GLY A 185 -15.75 -8.33 6.13
CA GLY A 185 -16.78 -9.21 6.71
C GLY A 185 -16.55 -9.51 8.19
N VAL A 186 -16.98 -10.71 8.61
CA VAL A 186 -16.97 -11.10 10.02
C VAL A 186 -15.59 -11.31 10.62
N ASN A 187 -14.59 -11.59 9.78
CA ASN A 187 -13.21 -11.86 10.20
C ASN A 187 -12.33 -10.60 10.25
N ALA A 188 -12.90 -9.41 10.03
CA ALA A 188 -12.16 -8.16 10.11
C ALA A 188 -11.91 -7.77 11.58
N CYS A 189 -10.91 -8.38 12.22
CA CYS A 189 -10.53 -8.19 13.62
C CYS A 189 -9.03 -8.00 13.85
N LEU A 190 -8.20 -8.18 12.82
CA LEU A 190 -6.75 -8.08 12.92
C LEU A 190 -6.29 -6.62 12.78
N LEU A 191 -5.77 -6.05 13.87
CA LEU A 191 -5.11 -4.74 13.90
C LEU A 191 -3.71 -4.86 13.28
N PRO A 192 -3.29 -3.91 12.42
CA PRO A 192 -2.00 -3.99 11.77
C PRO A 192 -0.85 -3.56 12.69
N THR A 193 0.31 -4.21 12.58
CA THR A 193 1.57 -3.76 13.19
C THR A 193 2.02 -2.47 12.47
N PRO A 194 2.22 -1.35 13.21
CA PRO A 194 2.60 -0.08 12.58
C PRO A 194 4.09 -0.07 12.23
N MET A 195 4.39 0.35 11.00
CA MET A 195 5.72 0.73 10.52
C MET A 195 5.81 2.25 10.57
N MET A 196 6.43 2.79 11.63
CA MET A 196 6.41 4.22 11.92
C MET A 196 7.69 4.89 11.42
N ASN A 197 7.60 5.70 10.37
CA ASN A 197 8.72 6.45 9.82
C ASN A 197 9.15 7.58 10.75
N ILE A 198 10.21 7.35 11.56
CA ILE A 198 10.65 8.32 12.58
C ILE A 198 11.84 9.18 12.17
N LEU A 199 12.54 8.80 11.08
CA LEU A 199 13.65 9.57 10.52
C LEU A 199 13.62 9.51 9.00
N ASN A 200 13.64 10.67 8.34
CA ASN A 200 13.59 10.86 6.91
C ASN A 200 14.95 11.26 6.33
N GLY A 201 15.24 10.73 5.16
CA GLY A 201 16.34 11.13 4.29
C GLY A 201 15.90 11.12 2.83
N GLY A 202 16.78 10.77 1.91
CA GLY A 202 16.47 10.65 0.49
C GLY A 202 15.75 11.87 -0.08
N SER A 203 14.72 11.65 -0.88
CA SER A 203 13.87 12.70 -1.44
C SER A 203 12.89 13.32 -0.43
N HIS A 204 12.64 12.66 0.72
CA HIS A 204 11.73 13.13 1.77
C HIS A 204 12.36 14.17 2.73
N ALA A 205 13.66 14.45 2.59
CA ALA A 205 14.37 15.42 3.42
C ALA A 205 15.54 16.08 2.70
N ASP A 206 15.77 17.36 2.97
CA ASP A 206 17.02 18.04 2.59
C ASP A 206 18.11 17.67 3.61
N SER A 207 18.72 16.49 3.42
CA SER A 207 19.69 15.89 4.34
C SER A 207 20.81 15.16 3.56
N ASN A 208 21.88 14.76 4.29
CA ASN A 208 23.00 14.01 3.73
C ASN A 208 22.79 12.48 3.77
N VAL A 209 21.58 12.01 4.07
CA VAL A 209 21.22 10.59 4.15
C VAL A 209 20.64 10.17 2.81
N ASP A 210 21.15 9.08 2.21
CA ASP A 210 20.67 8.59 0.90
C ASP A 210 19.33 7.87 1.01
N PHE A 211 19.13 7.07 2.07
CA PHE A 211 17.91 6.29 2.26
C PHE A 211 16.75 7.18 2.68
N GLN A 212 15.57 6.87 2.13
CA GLN A 212 14.40 7.72 2.23
C GLN A 212 13.74 7.65 3.60
N GLU A 213 13.60 6.43 4.16
CA GLU A 213 12.86 6.22 5.42
C GLU A 213 13.54 5.23 6.34
N PHE A 214 13.55 5.58 7.62
CA PHE A 214 13.96 4.71 8.72
C PHE A 214 12.79 4.57 9.68
N MET A 215 12.26 3.37 9.78
CA MET A 215 11.05 3.05 10.52
C MET A 215 11.33 2.21 11.75
N VAL A 216 10.52 2.42 12.79
CA VAL A 216 10.42 1.51 13.95
C VAL A 216 9.16 0.67 13.83
N MET A 217 9.27 -0.61 14.19
CA MET A 217 8.19 -1.57 14.27
C MET A 217 8.11 -2.14 15.68
N PRO A 218 7.10 -1.77 16.48
CA PRO A 218 6.91 -2.29 17.83
C PRO A 218 6.33 -3.72 17.81
N VAL A 219 7.16 -4.67 17.39
CA VAL A 219 6.78 -6.08 17.12
C VAL A 219 6.55 -6.91 18.37
N GLY A 220 7.07 -6.47 19.53
CA GLY A 220 6.89 -7.12 20.82
C GLY A 220 5.67 -6.68 21.59
N ALA A 221 4.90 -5.70 21.08
CA ALA A 221 3.69 -5.21 21.74
C ALA A 221 2.58 -6.26 21.69
N GLU A 222 1.68 -6.24 22.69
CA GLU A 222 0.56 -7.17 22.81
C GLU A 222 -0.73 -6.63 22.17
N SER A 223 -0.80 -5.33 21.87
CA SER A 223 -1.95 -4.63 21.28
C SER A 223 -1.51 -3.53 20.33
N PHE A 224 -2.43 -3.07 19.48
CA PHE A 224 -2.15 -1.93 18.62
C PHE A 224 -1.91 -0.65 19.43
N SER A 225 -2.71 -0.42 20.46
CA SER A 225 -2.55 0.75 21.36
C SER A 225 -1.21 0.78 22.05
N ASP A 226 -0.68 -0.38 22.51
CA ASP A 226 0.68 -0.47 23.06
C ASP A 226 1.74 -0.24 21.99
N ALA A 227 1.59 -0.84 20.81
CA ALA A 227 2.52 -0.63 19.70
C ALA A 227 2.62 0.85 19.32
N LEU A 228 1.49 1.55 19.19
CA LEU A 228 1.45 2.99 18.90
C LEU A 228 2.10 3.81 20.04
N ARG A 229 1.82 3.46 21.29
CA ARG A 229 2.45 4.11 22.46
C ARG A 229 3.97 3.96 22.42
N TRP A 230 4.48 2.74 22.24
CA TRP A 230 5.93 2.46 22.20
C TRP A 230 6.62 3.24 21.07
N GLY A 231 6.05 3.22 19.87
CA GLY A 231 6.59 3.99 18.75
C GLY A 231 6.60 5.50 19.02
N THR A 232 5.57 6.01 19.67
CA THR A 232 5.46 7.43 20.05
C THR A 232 6.48 7.81 21.14
N GLU A 233 6.71 6.96 22.13
CA GLU A 233 7.73 7.16 23.18
C GLU A 233 9.13 7.18 22.58
N VAL A 234 9.43 6.27 21.62
CA VAL A 234 10.70 6.27 20.88
C VAL A 234 10.84 7.54 20.03
N PHE A 235 9.79 7.98 19.34
CA PHE A 235 9.80 9.22 18.57
C PHE A 235 10.18 10.44 19.45
N HIS A 236 9.56 10.58 20.61
CA HIS A 236 9.88 11.69 21.53
C HIS A 236 11.27 11.56 22.15
N THR A 237 11.72 10.36 22.43
CA THR A 237 13.08 10.08 22.93
C THR A 237 14.12 10.42 21.86
N LEU A 238 13.90 10.04 20.60
CA LEU A 238 14.75 10.39 19.46
C LEU A 238 14.86 11.90 19.30
N LYS A 239 13.76 12.65 19.46
CA LYS A 239 13.80 14.13 19.49
C LYS A 239 14.79 14.65 20.51
N GLY A 240 14.80 14.07 21.72
CA GLY A 240 15.73 14.41 22.79
C GLY A 240 17.18 14.11 22.43
N VAL A 241 17.44 12.93 21.85
CA VAL A 241 18.78 12.50 21.40
C VAL A 241 19.32 13.45 20.32
N LEU A 242 18.53 13.72 19.28
CA LEU A 242 18.88 14.64 18.19
C LEU A 242 19.23 16.04 18.73
N LYS A 243 18.35 16.60 19.59
CA LYS A 243 18.55 17.92 20.19
C LYS A 243 19.84 17.98 21.03
N LYS A 244 20.12 16.94 21.83
CA LYS A 244 21.33 16.87 22.67
C LYS A 244 22.60 16.84 21.83
N ARG A 245 22.55 16.22 20.63
CA ARG A 245 23.66 16.17 19.67
C ARG A 245 23.76 17.40 18.76
N GLY A 246 22.83 18.37 18.89
CA GLY A 246 22.80 19.59 18.08
C GLY A 246 22.21 19.42 16.69
N TYR A 247 21.50 18.30 16.42
CA TYR A 247 20.82 18.06 15.17
C TYR A 247 19.45 18.76 15.10
N SER A 248 18.99 19.01 13.86
CA SER A 248 17.63 19.51 13.59
C SER A 248 16.57 18.52 14.09
N THR A 249 15.50 19.03 14.64
CA THR A 249 14.28 18.27 14.97
C THR A 249 13.08 18.73 14.14
N ALA A 250 13.34 19.41 13.01
CA ALA A 250 12.33 19.63 11.98
C ALA A 250 11.90 18.30 11.39
N VAL A 251 10.63 18.21 10.97
CA VAL A 251 10.07 16.98 10.40
C VAL A 251 9.92 17.09 8.89
N GLY A 252 10.07 15.97 8.20
CA GLY A 252 9.80 15.83 6.78
C GLY A 252 8.31 15.65 6.47
N ASP A 253 8.01 15.35 5.22
CA ASP A 253 6.64 15.24 4.70
C ASP A 253 5.82 14.16 5.43
N GLU A 254 6.46 13.12 5.91
CA GLU A 254 5.80 11.99 6.59
C GLU A 254 5.85 12.08 8.12
N GLY A 255 6.32 13.21 8.65
CA GLY A 255 6.33 13.48 10.09
C GLY A 255 7.54 12.95 10.86
N GLY A 256 8.44 12.18 10.24
CA GLY A 256 9.73 11.79 10.81
C GLY A 256 10.72 12.95 10.84
N PHE A 257 11.72 12.90 11.74
CA PHE A 257 12.75 13.94 11.80
C PHE A 257 13.63 13.92 10.55
N ALA A 258 14.11 15.10 10.15
CA ALA A 258 14.97 15.29 8.96
C ALA A 258 16.31 15.93 9.34
N PRO A 259 17.17 15.28 10.13
CA PRO A 259 18.47 15.83 10.50
C PRO A 259 19.51 15.62 9.38
N SER A 260 20.47 16.54 9.24
CA SER A 260 21.65 16.33 8.42
C SER A 260 22.68 15.47 9.15
N LEU A 261 22.63 14.15 8.95
CA LEU A 261 23.51 13.17 9.54
C LEU A 261 24.74 12.92 8.69
N LYS A 262 25.75 12.23 9.23
CA LYS A 262 27.01 11.93 8.53
C LYS A 262 26.91 10.74 7.58
N SER A 263 26.00 9.80 7.88
CA SER A 263 25.82 8.55 7.11
C SER A 263 24.45 7.93 7.37
N ASN A 264 24.08 6.98 6.50
CA ASN A 264 22.89 6.13 6.71
C ASN A 264 23.01 5.29 8.00
N ALA A 265 24.21 4.83 8.34
CA ALA A 265 24.44 4.06 9.58
C ALA A 265 24.21 4.90 10.84
N GLU A 266 24.63 6.17 10.86
CA GLU A 266 24.36 7.07 11.99
C GLU A 266 22.86 7.23 12.27
N ALA A 267 22.01 7.21 11.23
CA ALA A 267 20.57 7.25 11.40
C ALA A 267 20.08 6.04 12.22
N ILE A 268 20.51 4.84 11.84
CA ILE A 268 20.17 3.60 12.57
C ILE A 268 20.68 3.64 14.01
N GLU A 269 21.94 4.03 14.22
CA GLU A 269 22.54 4.08 15.55
C GLU A 269 21.81 5.04 16.50
N LEU A 270 21.35 6.20 16.00
CA LEU A 270 20.54 7.16 16.76
C LEU A 270 19.16 6.62 17.12
N ILE A 271 18.55 5.85 16.22
CA ILE A 271 17.26 5.20 16.47
C ILE A 271 17.43 4.11 17.53
N LEU A 272 18.48 3.27 17.43
CA LEU A 272 18.77 2.23 18.41
C LEU A 272 19.05 2.83 19.81
N GLU A 273 19.81 3.93 19.88
CA GLU A 273 20.00 4.68 21.13
C GLU A 273 18.68 5.18 21.70
N ALA A 274 17.79 5.70 20.85
CA ALA A 274 16.47 6.20 21.27
C ALA A 274 15.57 5.05 21.78
N ILE A 275 15.58 3.88 21.13
CA ILE A 275 14.83 2.69 21.57
C ILE A 275 15.29 2.27 22.97
N GLN A 276 16.61 2.16 23.19
CA GLN A 276 17.18 1.77 24.49
C GLN A 276 16.88 2.82 25.58
N LEU A 277 17.01 4.10 25.27
CA LEU A 277 16.72 5.20 26.22
C LEU A 277 15.23 5.31 26.55
N ALA A 278 14.34 4.89 25.65
CA ALA A 278 12.91 4.77 25.90
C ALA A 278 12.55 3.55 26.78
N GLY A 279 13.52 2.68 27.07
CA GLY A 279 13.34 1.50 27.93
C GLY A 279 12.96 0.22 27.19
N TYR A 280 13.12 0.19 25.85
CA TYR A 280 12.80 -0.96 25.01
C TYR A 280 14.06 -1.68 24.50
N THR A 281 13.94 -2.96 24.22
CA THR A 281 15.01 -3.80 23.69
C THR A 281 14.97 -3.81 22.15
N PRO A 282 16.02 -3.26 21.47
CA PRO A 282 16.10 -3.35 20.02
C PRO A 282 16.09 -4.80 19.53
N GLY A 283 15.26 -5.08 18.54
CA GLY A 283 15.14 -6.40 17.93
C GLY A 283 14.19 -7.36 18.66
N GLU A 284 13.91 -7.15 19.94
CA GLU A 284 12.94 -7.93 20.73
C GLU A 284 11.61 -7.18 20.84
N ASP A 285 11.60 -6.01 21.46
CA ASP A 285 10.41 -5.17 21.60
C ASP A 285 10.14 -4.38 20.33
N ILE A 286 11.18 -3.74 19.79
CA ILE A 286 11.10 -2.86 18.62
C ILE A 286 12.17 -3.23 17.61
N SER A 287 11.76 -3.63 16.42
CA SER A 287 12.61 -3.87 15.26
C SER A 287 12.64 -2.67 14.32
N LEU A 288 13.54 -2.73 13.33
CA LEU A 288 13.70 -1.68 12.32
C LEU A 288 13.15 -2.15 10.97
N ALA A 289 12.59 -1.20 10.23
CA ALA A 289 12.30 -1.34 8.81
C ALA A 289 12.91 -0.17 8.04
N LEU A 290 13.34 -0.43 6.82
CA LEU A 290 13.98 0.57 5.97
C LEU A 290 13.24 0.67 4.64
N ASP A 291 13.18 1.89 4.10
CA ASP A 291 12.86 2.15 2.72
C ASP A 291 13.97 3.04 2.12
N PRO A 292 14.93 2.46 1.42
CA PRO A 292 15.96 3.21 0.74
C PRO A 292 15.47 3.90 -0.52
N ALA A 293 14.36 3.47 -1.14
CA ALA A 293 13.89 3.92 -2.45
C ALA A 293 15.02 3.86 -3.50
N ALA A 294 15.60 2.67 -3.70
CA ALA A 294 16.87 2.51 -4.40
C ALA A 294 16.84 2.96 -5.87
N SER A 295 15.67 3.04 -6.49
CA SER A 295 15.51 3.63 -7.84
C SER A 295 16.02 5.06 -7.93
N GLU A 296 15.91 5.86 -6.84
CA GLU A 296 16.34 7.27 -6.78
C GLU A 296 17.88 7.46 -6.91
N PHE A 297 18.65 6.48 -6.53
CA PHE A 297 20.11 6.51 -6.63
C PHE A 297 20.68 5.44 -7.57
N TYR A 298 19.82 4.76 -8.33
CA TYR A 298 20.25 3.86 -9.41
C TYR A 298 20.59 4.65 -10.68
N ASN A 299 21.73 4.37 -11.27
CA ASN A 299 22.14 4.95 -12.54
C ASN A 299 21.88 3.94 -13.67
N LYS A 300 20.82 4.18 -14.47
CA LYS A 300 20.40 3.30 -15.57
C LYS A 300 21.51 3.14 -16.66
N GLU A 301 22.41 4.13 -16.83
CA GLU A 301 23.48 4.06 -17.85
C GLU A 301 24.64 3.15 -17.44
N THR A 302 25.00 3.17 -16.14
CA THR A 302 26.12 2.38 -15.61
C THR A 302 25.70 1.06 -14.98
N GLY A 303 24.41 0.89 -14.71
CA GLY A 303 23.88 -0.26 -13.97
C GLY A 303 24.33 -0.30 -12.50
N LYS A 304 24.61 0.87 -11.90
CA LYS A 304 25.12 0.96 -10.54
C LYS A 304 24.26 1.83 -9.63
N TYR A 305 24.29 1.51 -8.36
CA TYR A 305 23.72 2.29 -7.26
C TYR A 305 24.80 3.27 -6.75
N VAL A 306 24.47 4.57 -6.70
CA VAL A 306 25.42 5.63 -6.31
C VAL A 306 24.89 6.36 -5.08
N PHE A 307 25.57 6.26 -3.96
CA PHE A 307 25.22 6.95 -2.71
C PHE A 307 25.61 8.42 -2.79
N LYS A 308 24.80 9.22 -3.50
CA LYS A 308 25.13 10.61 -3.91
C LYS A 308 25.26 11.57 -2.74
N LYS A 309 24.51 11.33 -1.65
CA LYS A 309 24.44 12.26 -0.50
C LYS A 309 25.49 11.95 0.56
N SER A 310 25.75 10.69 0.85
CA SER A 310 26.68 10.27 1.90
C SER A 310 28.13 10.18 1.42
N ASP A 311 28.61 9.01 1.03
CA ASP A 311 30.02 8.72 0.78
C ASP A 311 30.42 8.66 -0.70
N LYS A 312 29.47 8.83 -1.62
CA LYS A 312 29.60 8.76 -3.07
C LYS A 312 30.11 7.40 -3.58
N SER A 313 29.98 6.34 -2.76
CA SER A 313 30.33 4.99 -3.18
C SER A 313 29.35 4.50 -4.26
N GLU A 314 29.87 3.66 -5.15
CA GLU A 314 29.11 2.98 -6.20
C GLU A 314 29.05 1.49 -5.88
N LYS A 315 27.91 0.87 -6.14
CA LYS A 315 27.68 -0.57 -5.94
C LYS A 315 26.97 -1.18 -7.14
N THR A 316 27.39 -2.37 -7.53
CA THR A 316 26.60 -3.23 -8.43
C THR A 316 25.40 -3.83 -7.68
N SER A 317 24.47 -4.48 -8.40
CA SER A 317 23.33 -5.18 -7.79
C SER A 317 23.78 -6.26 -6.79
N GLU A 318 24.84 -7.01 -7.10
CA GLU A 318 25.41 -8.02 -6.23
C GLU A 318 26.05 -7.42 -4.95
N GLU A 319 26.74 -6.30 -5.10
CA GLU A 319 27.32 -5.56 -3.97
C GLU A 319 26.22 -4.93 -3.09
N MET A 320 25.11 -4.45 -3.69
CA MET A 320 23.94 -3.98 -2.93
C MET A 320 23.25 -5.11 -2.18
N ALA A 321 23.02 -6.26 -2.80
CA ALA A 321 22.47 -7.43 -2.11
C ALA A 321 23.36 -7.89 -0.94
N SER A 322 24.70 -7.82 -1.11
CA SER A 322 25.66 -8.13 -0.05
C SER A 322 25.69 -7.07 1.06
N PHE A 323 25.52 -5.81 0.70
CA PHE A 323 25.37 -4.70 1.65
C PHE A 323 24.14 -4.90 2.55
N TRP A 324 22.97 -5.21 1.97
CA TRP A 324 21.76 -5.48 2.74
C TRP A 324 21.89 -6.71 3.64
N ALA A 325 22.54 -7.77 3.15
CA ALA A 325 22.79 -8.95 3.96
C ALA A 325 23.64 -8.63 5.19
N SER A 326 24.71 -7.85 5.02
CA SER A 326 25.56 -7.40 6.12
C SER A 326 24.81 -6.51 7.12
N TRP A 327 23.95 -5.61 6.64
CA TRP A 327 23.17 -4.75 7.51
C TRP A 327 22.11 -5.52 8.30
N ALA A 328 21.45 -6.49 7.69
CA ALA A 328 20.51 -7.37 8.37
C ALA A 328 21.17 -8.29 9.43
N GLU A 329 22.49 -8.55 9.31
CA GLU A 329 23.27 -9.24 10.34
C GLU A 329 23.70 -8.32 11.48
N GLN A 330 23.99 -7.07 11.15
CA GLN A 330 24.51 -6.08 12.11
C GLN A 330 23.41 -5.40 12.93
N TYR A 331 22.24 -5.15 12.34
CA TYR A 331 21.16 -4.39 12.92
C TYR A 331 19.85 -5.20 12.97
N PRO A 332 18.94 -4.93 13.89
CA PRO A 332 17.67 -5.64 14.01
C PRO A 332 16.67 -5.23 12.91
N ILE A 333 17.09 -5.34 11.65
CA ILE A 333 16.27 -5.00 10.47
C ILE A 333 15.45 -6.23 10.12
N VAL A 334 14.12 -6.08 10.11
CA VAL A 334 13.17 -7.15 9.78
C VAL A 334 12.47 -6.93 8.44
N SER A 335 12.55 -5.72 7.88
CA SER A 335 11.90 -5.38 6.60
C SER A 335 12.73 -4.38 5.82
N ILE A 336 12.87 -4.60 4.51
CA ILE A 336 13.52 -3.69 3.55
C ILE A 336 12.58 -3.54 2.36
N GLU A 337 12.11 -2.31 2.15
CA GLU A 337 11.29 -1.89 1.02
C GLU A 337 12.21 -1.32 -0.06
N ASP A 338 11.96 -1.64 -1.32
CA ASP A 338 12.69 -1.17 -2.50
C ASP A 338 14.21 -1.08 -2.29
N GLY A 339 14.77 -2.18 -1.79
CA GLY A 339 16.21 -2.33 -1.55
C GLY A 339 17.05 -2.30 -2.83
N LEU A 340 16.42 -2.49 -3.99
CA LEU A 340 16.98 -2.40 -5.33
C LEU A 340 16.00 -1.65 -6.26
N ALA A 341 16.47 -1.22 -7.43
CA ALA A 341 15.67 -0.47 -8.39
C ALA A 341 14.51 -1.28 -8.96
N GLU A 342 13.43 -0.61 -9.35
CA GLU A 342 12.14 -1.17 -9.80
C GLU A 342 12.22 -2.11 -11.02
N ASP A 343 13.27 -2.00 -11.84
CA ASP A 343 13.48 -2.85 -13.02
C ASP A 343 14.73 -3.75 -12.91
N ASP A 344 15.44 -3.74 -11.76
CA ASP A 344 16.59 -4.63 -11.50
C ASP A 344 16.14 -6.01 -11.00
N TRP A 345 15.35 -6.74 -11.81
CA TRP A 345 14.77 -8.03 -11.44
C TRP A 345 15.80 -9.09 -11.09
N ASP A 346 16.93 -9.12 -11.80
CA ASP A 346 18.04 -10.05 -11.51
C ASP A 346 18.68 -9.73 -10.15
N GLY A 347 18.89 -8.46 -9.85
CA GLY A 347 19.37 -8.02 -8.53
C GLY A 347 18.39 -8.36 -7.41
N TRP A 348 17.09 -8.14 -7.63
CA TRP A 348 16.04 -8.52 -6.68
C TRP A 348 16.02 -10.03 -6.42
N LYS A 349 16.23 -10.85 -7.46
CA LYS A 349 16.35 -12.30 -7.31
C LYS A 349 17.54 -12.67 -6.43
N LEU A 350 18.71 -12.06 -6.68
CA LEU A 350 19.91 -12.28 -5.86
C LEU A 350 19.67 -11.87 -4.39
N LEU A 351 19.01 -10.73 -4.16
CA LEU A 351 18.70 -10.25 -2.82
C LEU A 351 17.74 -11.22 -2.11
N THR A 352 16.68 -11.66 -2.81
CA THR A 352 15.70 -12.61 -2.26
C THR A 352 16.33 -13.94 -1.90
N ASP A 353 17.18 -14.49 -2.76
CA ASP A 353 17.89 -15.75 -2.49
C ASP A 353 18.87 -15.62 -1.32
N LYS A 354 19.39 -14.41 -1.05
CA LYS A 354 20.39 -14.17 -0.02
C LYS A 354 19.81 -13.96 1.38
N ILE A 355 18.68 -13.24 1.50
CA ILE A 355 18.12 -12.87 2.82
C ILE A 355 16.60 -12.96 2.91
N GLY A 356 15.89 -13.38 1.86
CA GLY A 356 14.42 -13.43 1.87
C GLY A 356 13.83 -14.47 2.84
N ASP A 357 14.64 -15.39 3.37
CA ASP A 357 14.25 -16.34 4.41
C ASP A 357 14.23 -15.72 5.82
N ARG A 358 14.87 -14.58 6.03
CA ARG A 358 15.03 -13.93 7.34
C ARG A 358 14.64 -12.46 7.38
N VAL A 359 14.42 -11.83 6.22
CA VAL A 359 14.03 -10.43 6.10
C VAL A 359 12.84 -10.31 5.15
N GLN A 360 11.84 -9.54 5.55
CA GLN A 360 10.74 -9.17 4.66
C GLN A 360 11.26 -8.22 3.59
N LEU A 361 11.16 -8.64 2.33
CA LEU A 361 11.56 -7.86 1.16
C LEU A 361 10.31 -7.35 0.46
N VAL A 362 10.12 -6.04 0.52
CA VAL A 362 8.87 -5.39 0.10
C VAL A 362 9.07 -4.71 -1.25
N GLY A 363 8.24 -5.05 -2.23
CA GLY A 363 8.18 -4.32 -3.48
C GLY A 363 7.13 -3.21 -3.43
N ASP A 364 7.57 -1.95 -3.50
CA ASP A 364 6.74 -0.76 -3.75
C ASP A 364 6.77 -0.41 -5.24
N ASP A 365 7.80 0.28 -5.71
CA ASP A 365 7.96 0.63 -7.13
C ASP A 365 8.14 -0.63 -8.00
N LEU A 366 8.67 -1.71 -7.43
CA LEU A 366 8.78 -3.00 -8.10
C LEU A 366 7.42 -3.54 -8.54
N PHE A 367 6.38 -3.43 -7.72
CA PHE A 367 5.06 -4.02 -7.95
C PHE A 367 3.95 -3.00 -8.24
N VAL A 368 4.06 -1.77 -7.76
CA VAL A 368 3.10 -0.65 -7.91
C VAL A 368 1.64 -1.06 -7.69
N THR A 369 1.39 -1.92 -6.69
CA THR A 369 0.04 -2.48 -6.39
C THR A 369 -0.59 -3.20 -7.61
N ASN A 370 0.20 -3.58 -8.60
CA ASN A 370 -0.26 -4.13 -9.88
C ASN A 370 -0.16 -5.67 -9.89
N THR A 371 -1.29 -6.34 -10.11
CA THR A 371 -1.38 -7.81 -10.13
C THR A 371 -0.49 -8.48 -11.18
N ARG A 372 -0.24 -7.84 -12.34
CA ARG A 372 0.64 -8.40 -13.38
C ARG A 372 2.10 -8.38 -12.95
N ARG A 373 2.57 -7.27 -12.35
CA ARG A 373 3.94 -7.17 -11.83
C ARG A 373 4.14 -8.08 -10.63
N LEU A 374 3.15 -8.16 -9.72
CA LEU A 374 3.16 -9.10 -8.61
C LEU A 374 3.19 -10.56 -9.09
N GLN A 375 2.40 -10.92 -10.11
CA GLN A 375 2.41 -12.25 -10.70
C GLN A 375 3.80 -12.62 -11.26
N ARG A 376 4.48 -11.67 -11.92
CA ARG A 376 5.87 -11.86 -12.36
C ARG A 376 6.79 -12.13 -11.18
N GLY A 377 6.69 -11.33 -10.10
CA GLY A 377 7.50 -11.54 -8.89
C GLY A 377 7.29 -12.92 -8.27
N ILE A 378 6.04 -13.38 -8.23
CA ILE A 378 5.68 -14.72 -7.75
C ILE A 378 6.32 -15.82 -8.63
N GLU A 379 6.23 -15.70 -9.96
CA GLU A 379 6.79 -16.68 -10.91
C GLU A 379 8.32 -16.71 -10.85
N GLU A 380 8.97 -15.57 -10.73
CA GLU A 380 10.43 -15.43 -10.63
C GLU A 380 10.95 -15.62 -9.20
N LYS A 381 10.05 -15.73 -8.20
CA LYS A 381 10.38 -15.84 -6.76
C LYS A 381 11.21 -14.65 -6.28
N VAL A 382 10.72 -13.47 -6.54
CA VAL A 382 11.34 -12.18 -6.23
C VAL A 382 10.53 -11.46 -5.17
N ALA A 383 11.20 -10.97 -4.12
CA ALA A 383 10.58 -10.41 -2.92
C ALA A 383 9.72 -11.43 -2.15
N ASN A 384 9.05 -11.02 -1.07
CA ASN A 384 8.13 -11.85 -0.29
C ASN A 384 7.00 -11.02 0.36
N SER A 385 6.93 -9.73 0.02
CA SER A 385 5.90 -8.78 0.48
C SER A 385 5.62 -7.74 -0.59
N ILE A 386 4.41 -7.18 -0.57
CA ILE A 386 4.00 -6.10 -1.46
C ILE A 386 3.53 -4.90 -0.65
N LEU A 387 3.96 -3.69 -1.04
CA LEU A 387 3.36 -2.45 -0.55
C LEU A 387 2.07 -2.16 -1.33
N ILE A 388 1.03 -1.77 -0.62
CA ILE A 388 -0.30 -1.52 -1.18
C ILE A 388 -0.61 -0.02 -1.06
N LYS A 389 -0.60 0.67 -2.19
CA LYS A 389 -0.97 2.07 -2.32
C LYS A 389 -2.19 2.18 -3.23
N VAL A 390 -3.34 2.51 -2.68
CA VAL A 390 -4.63 2.51 -3.41
C VAL A 390 -4.62 3.35 -4.69
N ASN A 391 -3.85 4.45 -4.70
CA ASN A 391 -3.79 5.35 -5.86
C ASN A 391 -2.81 4.87 -6.95
N GLN A 392 -1.87 3.95 -6.66
CA GLN A 392 -1.00 3.37 -7.68
C GLN A 392 -1.76 2.52 -8.70
N ILE A 393 -2.90 1.96 -8.29
CA ILE A 393 -3.75 1.13 -9.16
C ILE A 393 -5.09 1.81 -9.48
N GLY A 394 -5.68 2.56 -8.53
CA GLY A 394 -6.78 3.50 -8.77
C GLY A 394 -8.20 2.97 -8.59
N THR A 395 -8.40 1.75 -8.05
CA THR A 395 -9.71 1.26 -7.59
C THR A 395 -9.59 0.41 -6.34
N VAL A 396 -10.67 0.34 -5.54
CA VAL A 396 -10.76 -0.56 -4.38
C VAL A 396 -10.71 -2.02 -4.84
N SER A 397 -11.39 -2.38 -5.92
CA SER A 397 -11.44 -3.76 -6.41
C SER A 397 -10.07 -4.28 -6.84
N GLU A 398 -9.31 -3.50 -7.63
CA GLU A 398 -7.96 -3.90 -8.05
C GLU A 398 -6.99 -3.95 -6.86
N THR A 399 -7.15 -3.03 -5.88
CA THR A 399 -6.39 -3.06 -4.63
C THR A 399 -6.61 -4.37 -3.87
N LEU A 400 -7.88 -4.78 -3.69
CA LEU A 400 -8.23 -6.03 -3.04
C LEU A 400 -7.73 -7.26 -3.82
N GLU A 401 -7.72 -7.20 -5.16
CA GLU A 401 -7.18 -8.26 -6.01
C GLU A 401 -5.66 -8.43 -5.85
N ALA A 402 -4.91 -7.33 -5.72
CA ALA A 402 -3.48 -7.38 -5.46
C ALA A 402 -3.16 -8.01 -4.09
N ILE A 403 -3.88 -7.61 -3.04
CA ILE A 403 -3.75 -8.17 -1.69
C ILE A 403 -4.06 -9.68 -1.69
N GLU A 404 -5.18 -10.07 -2.30
CA GLU A 404 -5.59 -11.48 -2.36
C GLU A 404 -4.63 -12.33 -3.18
N LEU A 405 -4.10 -11.79 -4.29
CA LEU A 405 -3.08 -12.48 -5.09
C LEU A 405 -1.83 -12.73 -4.25
N GLY A 406 -1.29 -11.71 -3.58
CA GLY A 406 -0.14 -11.85 -2.70
C GLY A 406 -0.36 -12.93 -1.64
N ARG A 407 -1.47 -12.85 -0.91
CA ARG A 407 -1.84 -13.79 0.15
C ARG A 407 -1.89 -15.24 -0.31
N ARG A 408 -2.42 -15.52 -1.52
CA ARG A 408 -2.49 -16.88 -2.09
C ARG A 408 -1.13 -17.50 -2.33
N PHE A 409 -0.12 -16.68 -2.56
CA PHE A 409 1.24 -17.13 -2.85
C PHE A 409 2.23 -16.88 -1.71
N GLY A 410 1.73 -16.58 -0.51
CA GLY A 410 2.56 -16.43 0.69
C GLY A 410 3.28 -15.09 0.80
N TYR A 411 2.90 -14.08 0.01
CA TYR A 411 3.37 -12.71 0.20
C TYR A 411 2.54 -12.02 1.27
N THR A 412 3.20 -11.29 2.16
CA THR A 412 2.53 -10.34 3.05
C THR A 412 2.15 -9.07 2.29
N SER A 413 1.22 -8.32 2.86
CA SER A 413 0.80 -7.01 2.32
C SER A 413 0.95 -5.94 3.39
N ILE A 414 1.49 -4.79 3.03
CA ILE A 414 1.60 -3.62 3.89
C ILE A 414 0.70 -2.54 3.33
N ILE A 415 -0.33 -2.14 4.05
CA ILE A 415 -1.18 -1.04 3.62
C ILE A 415 -0.44 0.28 3.85
N SER A 416 -0.29 1.08 2.80
CA SER A 416 0.56 2.26 2.84
C SER A 416 -0.18 3.55 2.50
N HIS A 417 0.28 4.64 3.14
CA HIS A 417 0.00 6.01 2.78
C HIS A 417 0.79 6.45 1.53
N ARG A 418 0.65 7.72 1.16
CA ARG A 418 1.55 8.41 0.24
C ARG A 418 2.19 9.63 0.95
N SER A 419 3.21 10.22 0.32
CA SER A 419 3.86 11.44 0.84
C SER A 419 2.90 12.63 0.92
N GLY A 420 1.99 12.79 -0.04
CA GLY A 420 0.86 13.73 0.01
C GLY A 420 -0.40 13.03 0.51
N GLU A 421 -0.78 13.27 1.75
CA GLU A 421 -1.95 12.70 2.40
C GLU A 421 -3.00 13.76 2.74
N THR A 422 -4.18 13.30 3.09
CA THR A 422 -5.26 14.10 3.64
C THR A 422 -5.64 13.57 5.02
N GLU A 423 -6.67 14.10 5.66
CA GLU A 423 -7.26 13.53 6.87
C GLU A 423 -8.07 12.24 6.62
N ASP A 424 -8.21 11.80 5.38
CA ASP A 424 -8.92 10.58 5.02
C ASP A 424 -8.29 9.36 5.68
N THR A 425 -9.12 8.48 6.26
CA THR A 425 -8.69 7.32 7.03
C THR A 425 -8.98 5.97 6.35
N PHE A 426 -9.31 5.98 5.05
CA PHE A 426 -9.72 4.77 4.32
C PHE A 426 -8.73 3.62 4.50
N ILE A 427 -7.43 3.91 4.43
CA ILE A 427 -6.38 2.89 4.53
C ILE A 427 -6.30 2.21 5.91
N ALA A 428 -6.74 2.87 6.98
CA ALA A 428 -6.82 2.26 8.31
C ALA A 428 -7.92 1.18 8.35
N ASP A 429 -9.11 1.50 7.83
CA ASP A 429 -10.20 0.54 7.68
C ASP A 429 -9.85 -0.58 6.69
N LEU A 430 -9.13 -0.26 5.60
CA LEU A 430 -8.65 -1.23 4.62
C LEU A 430 -7.70 -2.24 5.26
N ALA A 431 -6.75 -1.79 6.09
CA ALA A 431 -5.78 -2.66 6.75
C ALA A 431 -6.46 -3.70 7.63
N VAL A 432 -7.44 -3.28 8.45
CA VAL A 432 -8.20 -4.20 9.30
C VAL A 432 -9.16 -5.06 8.47
N GLY A 433 -9.84 -4.45 7.50
CA GLY A 433 -10.79 -5.16 6.63
C GLY A 433 -10.15 -6.30 5.84
N THR A 434 -8.94 -6.11 5.34
CA THR A 434 -8.22 -7.15 4.57
C THR A 434 -7.43 -8.12 5.43
N GLY A 435 -7.23 -7.79 6.73
CA GLY A 435 -6.35 -8.56 7.60
C GLY A 435 -4.90 -8.54 7.11
N ALA A 436 -4.45 -7.40 6.53
CA ALA A 436 -3.10 -7.26 5.97
C ALA A 436 -1.98 -7.44 7.01
N GLY A 437 -2.29 -7.20 8.28
CA GLY A 437 -1.36 -7.41 9.40
C GLY A 437 -0.33 -6.31 9.58
N GLN A 438 -0.13 -5.41 8.60
CA GLN A 438 0.87 -4.33 8.67
C GLN A 438 0.32 -3.03 8.03
N ILE A 439 0.75 -1.88 8.56
CA ILE A 439 0.44 -0.56 8.02
C ILE A 439 1.66 0.36 8.08
N LYS A 440 1.95 1.03 6.95
CA LYS A 440 2.95 2.09 6.82
C LYS A 440 2.22 3.41 6.60
N THR A 441 2.11 4.25 7.63
CA THR A 441 1.33 5.50 7.54
C THR A 441 2.01 6.70 8.20
N GLY A 442 3.36 6.75 8.09
CA GLY A 442 4.18 7.85 8.55
C GLY A 442 4.49 7.79 10.04
N SER A 443 4.86 8.94 10.61
CA SER A 443 5.33 9.08 11.99
C SER A 443 4.21 9.40 12.98
N ALA A 444 4.58 9.50 14.26
CA ALA A 444 3.71 9.97 15.35
C ALA A 444 3.52 11.49 15.35
N SER A 445 3.58 12.13 14.21
CA SER A 445 3.39 13.59 14.05
C SER A 445 2.70 13.91 12.72
N ARG A 446 2.13 15.11 12.57
CA ARG A 446 1.28 15.58 11.47
C ARG A 446 -0.09 14.88 11.45
N THR A 447 -1.16 15.69 11.39
CA THR A 447 -2.55 15.21 11.52
C THR A 447 -2.93 14.23 10.40
N ASP A 448 -2.41 14.43 9.19
CA ASP A 448 -2.60 13.56 8.03
C ASP A 448 -2.11 12.12 8.29
N ARG A 449 -1.12 11.92 9.16
CA ARG A 449 -0.62 10.59 9.59
C ARG A 449 -1.38 10.08 10.80
N ILE A 450 -1.48 10.92 11.83
CA ILE A 450 -2.14 10.58 13.10
C ILE A 450 -3.61 10.22 12.92
N ALA A 451 -4.30 10.79 11.93
CA ALA A 451 -5.70 10.48 11.64
C ALA A 451 -5.92 8.96 11.43
N LYS A 452 -4.99 8.28 10.72
CA LYS A 452 -5.04 6.84 10.45
C LYS A 452 -4.80 6.04 11.75
N TYR A 453 -3.80 6.42 12.54
CA TYR A 453 -3.54 5.78 13.83
C TYR A 453 -4.72 5.96 14.81
N ASN A 454 -5.30 7.16 14.87
CA ASN A 454 -6.48 7.40 15.69
C ASN A 454 -7.69 6.59 15.22
N GLN A 455 -7.84 6.36 13.92
CA GLN A 455 -8.89 5.48 13.40
C GLN A 455 -8.67 4.03 13.83
N LEU A 456 -7.45 3.53 13.79
CA LEU A 456 -7.12 2.18 14.26
C LEU A 456 -7.37 2.01 15.76
N LEU A 457 -7.08 3.02 16.59
CA LEU A 457 -7.45 3.01 18.02
C LEU A 457 -8.97 2.90 18.23
N ARG A 458 -9.79 3.62 17.42
CA ARG A 458 -11.25 3.52 17.49
C ARG A 458 -11.74 2.13 17.07
N ILE A 459 -11.12 1.54 16.04
CA ILE A 459 -11.43 0.19 15.59
C ILE A 459 -11.07 -0.84 16.68
N GLU A 460 -9.90 -0.71 17.31
CA GLU A 460 -9.48 -1.57 18.42
C GLU A 460 -10.47 -1.49 19.59
N GLU A 461 -10.90 -0.28 19.97
CA GLU A 461 -11.92 -0.07 21.02
C GLU A 461 -13.27 -0.70 20.62
N GLU A 462 -13.72 -0.55 19.36
CA GLU A 462 -14.97 -1.13 18.87
C GLU A 462 -14.92 -2.66 18.84
N LEU A 463 -13.79 -3.26 18.49
CA LEU A 463 -13.58 -4.71 18.48
C LEU A 463 -13.49 -5.28 19.91
N GLY A 464 -12.95 -4.52 20.85
CA GLY A 464 -12.78 -4.94 22.26
C GLY A 464 -12.02 -6.26 22.35
N GLN A 465 -12.63 -7.27 23.00
CA GLN A 465 -12.00 -8.59 23.18
C GLN A 465 -11.82 -9.40 21.88
N SER A 466 -12.42 -8.97 20.79
CA SER A 466 -12.25 -9.61 19.48
C SER A 466 -11.09 -9.00 18.67
N ALA A 467 -10.43 -7.96 19.18
CA ALA A 467 -9.26 -7.40 18.53
C ALA A 467 -8.09 -8.38 18.60
N GLU A 468 -7.47 -8.61 17.45
CA GLU A 468 -6.26 -9.44 17.32
C GLU A 468 -5.09 -8.55 16.90
N PHE A 469 -3.90 -8.86 17.41
CA PHE A 469 -2.67 -8.17 17.05
C PHE A 469 -1.53 -9.19 16.98
N LEU A 470 -0.86 -9.31 15.83
CA LEU A 470 0.15 -10.34 15.59
C LEU A 470 1.58 -9.88 15.92
N GLY A 471 1.84 -8.57 15.98
CA GLY A 471 3.19 -8.06 16.20
C GLY A 471 4.19 -8.69 15.22
N ARG A 472 5.18 -9.40 15.74
CA ARG A 472 6.22 -10.07 14.92
C ARG A 472 5.67 -11.11 13.94
N GLU A 473 4.61 -11.83 14.29
CA GLU A 473 4.03 -12.86 13.42
C GLU A 473 3.36 -12.29 12.17
N SER A 474 3.14 -10.95 12.12
CA SER A 474 2.66 -10.28 10.91
C SER A 474 3.71 -10.16 9.81
N ILE A 475 4.99 -10.39 10.13
CA ILE A 475 6.12 -10.18 9.24
C ILE A 475 6.51 -11.52 8.61
N ASN A 476 6.68 -11.54 7.29
CA ASN A 476 7.12 -12.73 6.57
C ASN A 476 8.64 -12.86 6.62
N CYS A 477 9.17 -13.31 7.74
CA CYS A 477 10.59 -13.62 7.87
C CYS A 477 10.80 -14.81 8.82
N GLY A 478 11.37 -15.88 8.27
CA GLY A 478 11.93 -17.01 8.99
C GLY A 478 10.99 -17.71 9.98
N GLN A 479 10.04 -18.51 9.48
CA GLN A 479 9.45 -19.60 10.26
C GLN A 479 10.33 -20.83 10.20
#